data_08939fe7e5316fc76e316708d0c22661
#
_entry.id   08939fe7e5316fc76e316708d0c22661
#
_cell.length_a   1.000
_cell.length_b   1.000
_cell.length_c   1.000
_cell.angle_alpha   90.00
_cell.angle_beta   90.00
_cell.angle_gamma   90.00
#
_symmetry.space_group_name_H-M   'P 1'
#
loop_
_entity.id
_entity.type
_entity.pdbx_description
1 polymer ?
#
loop_
_entity_poly.entity_id
_entity_poly.type
_entity_poly.pdbx_seq_one_letter_code
_entity_poly.pdbx_strand_id
1 'polypeptide(L)'
;WRFVKKSKLNESQWKNLVASGGVVDKDGKNWFPSVSYQKGFNTKDATVIKPGTKPEDYTEMKDFYRPNLLVLNSCKKVLLEGVTFQNSPAWNLHPLMCQDLTVRNILVRNPWYAQNGDGIDVESCKNVLIEGSVFDVGDDGICIKSG
;
A
#
# COMPACT_ATOMS: atom_id res chain seq x y z
N TRP A 1 -1.76 -5.83 4.28
CA TRP A 1 -2.93 -4.98 4.04
C TRP A 1 -3.35 -4.30 5.33
N ARG A 2 -4.35 -3.46 5.31
CA ARG A 2 -4.72 -2.58 6.41
C ARG A 2 -5.71 -3.28 7.39
N PHE A 3 -5.95 -2.68 8.58
CA PHE A 3 -7.04 -3.13 9.46
C PHE A 3 -8.41 -2.99 8.77
N VAL A 4 -9.35 -3.81 9.17
CA VAL A 4 -10.71 -3.82 8.63
C VAL A 4 -11.73 -3.61 9.75
N LYS A 5 -12.64 -2.64 9.57
CA LYS A 5 -13.75 -2.42 10.49
C LYS A 5 -14.87 -3.43 10.22
N LYS A 6 -15.38 -4.09 11.26
CA LYS A 6 -16.52 -5.00 11.16
C LYS A 6 -17.73 -4.38 10.46
N SER A 7 -17.99 -3.09 10.72
CA SER A 7 -19.10 -2.35 10.12
C SER A 7 -19.02 -2.16 8.60
N LYS A 8 -17.89 -2.51 7.99
CA LYS A 8 -17.69 -2.46 6.52
C LYS A 8 -17.98 -3.79 5.83
N LEU A 9 -18.29 -4.83 6.58
CA LEU A 9 -18.48 -6.20 6.09
C LEU A 9 -19.84 -6.72 6.53
N ASN A 10 -20.40 -7.65 5.74
CA ASN A 10 -21.50 -8.49 6.20
C ASN A 10 -20.97 -9.62 7.12
N GLU A 11 -21.89 -10.34 7.78
CA GLU A 11 -21.49 -11.38 8.76
C GLU A 11 -20.67 -12.51 8.15
N SER A 12 -20.99 -12.93 6.93
CA SER A 12 -20.24 -14.00 6.24
C SER A 12 -18.82 -13.54 5.91
N GLN A 13 -18.67 -12.33 5.37
CA GLN A 13 -17.36 -11.73 5.09
C GLN A 13 -16.53 -11.56 6.35
N TRP A 14 -17.15 -11.13 7.45
CA TRP A 14 -16.46 -10.99 8.74
C TRP A 14 -15.98 -12.33 9.28
N LYS A 15 -16.84 -13.37 9.26
CA LYS A 15 -16.44 -14.73 9.68
C LYS A 15 -15.27 -15.26 8.86
N ASN A 16 -15.33 -15.10 7.54
CA ASN A 16 -14.26 -15.54 6.65
C ASN A 16 -12.96 -14.78 6.91
N LEU A 17 -13.03 -13.47 7.13
CA LEU A 17 -11.85 -12.66 7.47
C LEU A 17 -11.21 -13.10 8.77
N VAL A 18 -11.99 -13.32 9.82
CA VAL A 18 -11.49 -13.81 11.11
C VAL A 18 -10.90 -15.21 10.98
N ALA A 19 -11.53 -16.09 10.20
CA ALA A 19 -11.03 -17.44 9.95
C ALA A 19 -9.72 -17.47 9.15
N SER A 20 -9.43 -16.43 8.36
CA SER A 20 -8.18 -16.33 7.59
C SER A 20 -6.94 -16.05 8.45
N GLY A 21 -7.11 -15.80 9.76
CA GLY A 21 -6.04 -15.45 10.69
C GLY A 21 -6.12 -13.98 11.12
N GLY A 22 -5.00 -13.45 11.63
CA GLY A 22 -4.96 -12.11 12.20
C GLY A 22 -5.52 -12.05 13.62
N VAL A 23 -5.83 -10.84 14.09
CA VAL A 23 -6.34 -10.60 15.45
C VAL A 23 -7.51 -9.62 15.42
N VAL A 24 -8.45 -9.83 16.32
CA VAL A 24 -9.58 -8.92 16.54
C VAL A 24 -9.32 -8.12 17.82
N ASP A 25 -9.70 -6.84 17.82
CA ASP A 25 -9.59 -6.02 19.02
C ASP A 25 -10.52 -6.51 20.15
N LYS A 26 -10.29 -6.00 21.35
CA LYS A 26 -11.05 -6.40 22.55
C LYS A 26 -12.56 -6.11 22.43
N ASP A 27 -12.91 -5.08 21.66
CA ASP A 27 -14.30 -4.66 21.45
C ASP A 27 -14.99 -5.44 20.30
N GLY A 28 -14.27 -6.30 19.61
CA GLY A 28 -14.80 -7.08 18.47
C GLY A 28 -15.15 -6.25 17.23
N LYS A 29 -14.63 -5.02 17.14
CA LYS A 29 -14.99 -4.04 16.09
C LYS A 29 -14.02 -3.95 14.94
N ASN A 30 -12.75 -4.26 15.19
CA ASN A 30 -11.68 -4.16 14.20
C ASN A 30 -10.89 -5.45 14.11
N TRP A 31 -10.58 -5.85 12.90
CA TRP A 31 -9.64 -6.92 12.59
C TRP A 31 -8.31 -6.33 12.13
N PHE A 32 -7.21 -6.92 12.55
CA PHE A 32 -5.85 -6.54 12.17
C PHE A 32 -5.12 -7.74 11.58
N PRO A 33 -4.24 -7.54 10.57
CA PRO A 33 -3.52 -8.64 9.94
C PRO A 33 -2.58 -9.38 10.90
N SER A 34 -2.06 -8.69 11.93
CA SER A 34 -1.18 -9.28 12.95
C SER A 34 -1.19 -8.48 14.25
N VAL A 35 -0.65 -9.08 15.31
CA VAL A 35 -0.38 -8.39 16.58
C VAL A 35 0.60 -7.23 16.38
N SER A 36 1.63 -7.42 15.55
CA SER A 36 2.60 -6.38 15.20
C SER A 36 1.93 -5.17 14.55
N TYR A 37 1.00 -5.42 13.61
CA TYR A 37 0.20 -4.34 13.01
C TYR A 37 -0.65 -3.61 14.06
N GLN A 38 -1.38 -4.36 14.89
CA GLN A 38 -2.23 -3.79 15.95
C GLN A 38 -1.42 -2.94 16.92
N LYS A 39 -0.22 -3.37 17.28
CA LYS A 39 0.70 -2.60 18.13
C LYS A 39 1.06 -1.26 17.51
N GLY A 40 1.48 -1.24 16.24
CA GLY A 40 1.80 0.00 15.53
C GLY A 40 0.59 0.92 15.39
N PHE A 41 -0.60 0.36 15.08
CA PHE A 41 -1.84 1.12 14.99
C PHE A 41 -2.22 1.82 16.30
N ASN A 42 -2.00 1.17 17.43
CA ASN A 42 -2.30 1.71 18.76
C ASN A 42 -1.18 2.57 19.36
N THR A 43 -0.02 2.64 18.71
CA THR A 43 1.10 3.45 19.17
C THR A 43 0.93 4.88 18.68
N LYS A 44 0.89 5.83 19.60
CA LYS A 44 0.84 7.26 19.26
C LYS A 44 2.09 7.65 18.47
N ASP A 45 1.88 8.43 17.43
CA ASP A 45 2.95 8.94 16.56
C ASP A 45 3.83 7.85 15.92
N ALA A 46 3.29 6.63 15.73
CA ALA A 46 4.03 5.52 15.13
C ALA A 46 4.59 5.83 13.72
N THR A 47 3.95 6.75 12.99
CA THR A 47 4.39 7.17 11.65
C THR A 47 5.44 8.29 11.66
N VAL A 48 5.77 8.83 12.84
CA VAL A 48 6.77 9.89 12.98
C VAL A 48 8.12 9.29 13.33
N ILE A 49 9.06 9.38 12.41
CA ILE A 49 10.44 8.96 12.65
C ILE A 49 11.13 10.02 13.51
N LYS A 50 11.54 9.62 14.71
CA LYS A 50 12.24 10.52 15.65
C LYS A 50 13.75 10.49 15.37
N PRO A 51 14.45 11.63 15.50
CA PRO A 51 15.91 11.64 15.40
C PRO A 51 16.55 10.63 16.33
N GLY A 52 17.55 9.89 15.84
CA GLY A 52 18.29 8.90 16.63
C GLY A 52 17.62 7.52 16.74
N THR A 53 16.42 7.31 16.21
CA THR A 53 15.84 5.97 16.15
C THR A 53 16.51 5.10 15.09
N LYS A 54 16.56 3.80 15.36
CA LYS A 54 17.14 2.79 14.48
C LYS A 54 16.04 1.86 13.93
N PRO A 55 16.26 1.16 12.82
CA PRO A 55 15.30 0.19 12.29
C PRO A 55 14.84 -0.85 13.32
N GLU A 56 15.73 -1.26 14.22
CA GLU A 56 15.47 -2.23 15.27
C GLU A 56 14.39 -1.78 16.26
N ASP A 57 14.25 -0.47 16.48
CA ASP A 57 13.25 0.10 17.39
C ASP A 57 11.81 -0.10 16.89
N TYR A 58 11.65 -0.40 15.60
CA TYR A 58 10.36 -0.63 14.95
C TYR A 58 10.01 -2.10 14.75
N THR A 59 10.89 -3.04 15.15
CA THR A 59 10.73 -4.48 14.89
C THR A 59 9.41 -5.04 15.40
N GLU A 60 8.97 -4.61 16.59
CA GLU A 60 7.75 -5.12 17.20
C GLU A 60 6.45 -4.65 16.52
N MET A 61 6.52 -3.63 15.67
CA MET A 61 5.39 -3.10 14.90
C MET A 61 5.67 -3.03 13.40
N LYS A 62 6.58 -3.88 12.93
CA LYS A 62 7.05 -3.87 11.52
C LYS A 62 5.92 -4.02 10.50
N ASP A 63 4.90 -4.81 10.80
CA ASP A 63 3.79 -5.06 9.86
C ASP A 63 2.87 -3.84 9.70
N PHE A 64 2.96 -2.87 10.60
CA PHE A 64 2.25 -1.60 10.48
C PHE A 64 2.85 -0.71 9.38
N TYR A 65 4.16 -0.80 9.17
CA TYR A 65 4.88 -0.05 8.14
C TYR A 65 4.88 -0.83 6.82
N ARG A 66 3.78 -0.76 6.11
CA ARG A 66 3.60 -1.46 4.83
C ARG A 66 4.43 -0.78 3.75
N PRO A 67 5.36 -1.47 3.09
CA PRO A 67 6.12 -0.88 2.00
C PRO A 67 5.27 -0.77 0.73
N ASN A 68 5.58 0.22 -0.12
CA ASN A 68 5.16 0.21 -1.50
C ASN A 68 5.93 -0.88 -2.26
N LEU A 69 5.32 -1.46 -3.32
CA LEU A 69 5.96 -2.55 -4.05
C LEU A 69 7.18 -2.07 -4.85
N LEU A 70 7.06 -0.95 -5.53
CA LEU A 70 8.15 -0.31 -6.26
C LEU A 70 8.16 1.20 -5.99
N VAL A 71 9.28 1.70 -5.52
CA VAL A 71 9.53 3.15 -5.37
C VAL A 71 10.66 3.57 -6.29
N LEU A 72 10.41 4.56 -7.12
CA LEU A 72 11.40 5.20 -7.99
C LEU A 72 11.58 6.64 -7.53
N ASN A 73 12.73 6.97 -6.98
CA ASN A 73 12.98 8.31 -6.47
C ASN A 73 14.02 9.03 -7.33
N SER A 74 13.63 10.20 -7.86
CA SER A 74 14.50 11.08 -8.65
C SER A 74 15.15 10.40 -9.87
N CYS A 75 14.48 9.39 -10.42
CA CYS A 75 14.97 8.66 -11.59
C CYS A 75 14.70 9.42 -12.90
N LYS A 76 15.53 9.19 -13.89
CA LYS A 76 15.37 9.76 -15.25
C LYS A 76 15.38 8.67 -16.31
N LYS A 77 14.57 8.88 -17.37
CA LYS A 77 14.49 7.97 -18.53
C LYS A 77 14.12 6.54 -18.09
N VAL A 78 13.01 6.40 -17.39
CA VAL A 78 12.51 5.11 -16.87
C VAL A 78 11.51 4.52 -17.86
N LEU A 79 11.65 3.24 -18.13
CA LEU A 79 10.66 2.44 -18.85
C LEU A 79 10.22 1.27 -17.97
N LEU A 80 8.91 1.18 -17.72
CA LEU A 80 8.25 0.01 -17.16
C LEU A 80 7.38 -0.59 -18.26
N GLU A 81 7.73 -1.78 -18.76
CA GLU A 81 7.05 -2.38 -19.90
C GLU A 81 6.85 -3.89 -19.74
N GLY A 82 5.64 -4.36 -20.10
CA GLY A 82 5.32 -5.77 -20.25
C GLY A 82 5.34 -6.60 -18.95
N VAL A 83 5.29 -5.97 -17.79
CA VAL A 83 5.38 -6.63 -16.49
C VAL A 83 4.08 -6.57 -15.72
N THR A 84 3.89 -7.53 -14.81
CA THR A 84 2.76 -7.53 -13.87
C THR A 84 3.24 -7.20 -12.46
N PHE A 85 2.61 -6.21 -11.84
CA PHE A 85 2.78 -5.86 -10.43
C PHE A 85 1.51 -6.25 -9.67
N GLN A 86 1.64 -6.98 -8.57
CA GLN A 86 0.45 -7.44 -7.85
C GLN A 86 0.71 -7.72 -6.38
N ASN A 87 -0.39 -7.68 -5.60
CA ASN A 87 -0.38 -8.02 -4.18
C ASN A 87 0.52 -7.14 -3.32
N SER A 88 0.62 -5.86 -3.67
CA SER A 88 1.32 -4.88 -2.85
C SER A 88 0.65 -4.72 -1.49
N PRO A 89 1.39 -4.62 -0.40
CA PRO A 89 0.80 -4.34 0.92
C PRO A 89 0.32 -2.89 1.07
N ALA A 90 0.82 -1.98 0.23
CA ALA A 90 0.40 -0.59 0.11
C ALA A 90 0.33 -0.21 -1.38
N TRP A 91 0.72 0.99 -1.79
CA TRP A 91 0.77 1.38 -3.21
C TRP A 91 1.64 0.43 -4.04
N ASN A 92 1.21 0.12 -5.25
CA ASN A 92 2.04 -0.72 -6.12
C ASN A 92 3.24 0.06 -6.65
N LEU A 93 3.00 1.11 -7.41
CA LEU A 93 4.04 1.88 -8.08
C LEU A 93 4.05 3.32 -7.56
N HIS A 94 5.20 3.77 -7.08
CA HIS A 94 5.37 5.13 -6.58
C HIS A 94 6.58 5.81 -7.22
N PRO A 95 6.45 6.36 -8.44
CA PRO A 95 7.43 7.27 -8.98
C PRO A 95 7.32 8.64 -8.28
N LEU A 96 8.42 9.06 -7.67
CA LEU A 96 8.58 10.31 -6.93
C LEU A 96 9.68 11.15 -7.57
N MET A 97 9.36 12.38 -7.96
CA MET A 97 10.31 13.33 -8.59
C MET A 97 11.05 12.74 -9.81
N CYS A 98 10.42 11.82 -10.54
CA CYS A 98 10.99 11.23 -11.74
C CYS A 98 10.81 12.12 -12.97
N GLN A 99 11.68 11.94 -13.97
CA GLN A 99 11.60 12.62 -15.25
C GLN A 99 11.71 11.64 -16.41
N ASP A 100 10.92 11.86 -17.47
CA ASP A 100 10.87 11.01 -18.67
C ASP A 100 10.53 9.55 -18.31
N LEU A 101 9.38 9.36 -17.66
CA LEU A 101 8.84 8.06 -17.25
C LEU A 101 7.84 7.55 -18.30
N THR A 102 8.10 6.37 -18.84
CA THR A 102 7.14 5.64 -19.68
C THR A 102 6.69 4.36 -18.99
N VAL A 103 5.37 4.21 -18.86
CA VAL A 103 4.71 3.01 -18.34
C VAL A 103 3.84 2.44 -19.45
N ARG A 104 4.19 1.25 -19.96
CA ARG A 104 3.58 0.71 -21.17
C ARG A 104 3.29 -0.78 -21.04
N ASN A 105 2.06 -1.17 -21.44
CA ASN A 105 1.64 -2.57 -21.50
C ASN A 105 1.88 -3.33 -20.18
N ILE A 106 1.69 -2.69 -19.04
CA ILE A 106 1.78 -3.34 -17.73
C ILE A 106 0.41 -3.72 -17.19
N LEU A 107 0.39 -4.67 -16.27
CA LEU A 107 -0.78 -5.05 -15.50
C LEU A 107 -0.51 -4.82 -14.02
N VAL A 108 -1.35 -4.01 -13.37
CA VAL A 108 -1.26 -3.78 -11.92
C VAL A 108 -2.51 -4.33 -11.25
N ARG A 109 -2.36 -5.22 -10.27
CA ARG A 109 -3.47 -5.86 -9.56
C ARG A 109 -3.31 -5.85 -8.07
N ASN A 110 -4.36 -5.41 -7.40
CA ASN A 110 -4.56 -5.66 -5.96
C ASN A 110 -6.00 -6.10 -5.73
N PRO A 111 -6.27 -6.92 -4.69
CA PRO A 111 -7.64 -7.26 -4.33
C PRO A 111 -8.47 -6.00 -4.06
N TRP A 112 -9.75 -6.04 -4.43
CA TRP A 112 -10.69 -4.92 -4.25
C TRP A 112 -10.77 -4.38 -2.81
N TYR A 113 -10.47 -5.20 -1.82
CA TYR A 113 -10.46 -4.84 -0.40
C TYR A 113 -9.10 -4.33 0.11
N ALA A 114 -8.08 -4.26 -0.74
CA ALA A 114 -6.76 -3.78 -0.37
C ALA A 114 -6.75 -2.25 -0.25
N GLN A 115 -7.07 -1.74 0.93
CA GLN A 115 -7.02 -0.29 1.21
C GLN A 115 -5.61 0.26 1.05
N ASN A 116 -5.50 1.43 0.41
CA ASN A 116 -4.25 2.02 -0.05
C ASN A 116 -3.45 1.07 -0.96
N GLY A 117 -4.14 0.21 -1.68
CA GLY A 117 -3.56 -0.67 -2.68
C GLY A 117 -3.57 -0.04 -4.06
N ASP A 118 -3.26 1.26 -4.13
CA ASP A 118 -3.27 2.08 -5.33
C ASP A 118 -2.41 1.48 -6.44
N GLY A 119 -2.78 1.71 -7.69
CA GLY A 119 -2.08 1.18 -8.84
C GLY A 119 -0.77 1.90 -9.09
N ILE A 120 -0.83 3.19 -9.35
CA ILE A 120 0.34 4.04 -9.52
C ILE A 120 0.08 5.44 -8.94
N ASP A 121 1.00 5.90 -8.11
CA ASP A 121 1.01 7.24 -7.52
C ASP A 121 2.14 8.07 -8.13
N VAL A 122 1.81 8.83 -9.15
CA VAL A 122 2.75 9.70 -9.85
C VAL A 122 2.90 11.00 -9.06
N GLU A 123 4.00 11.13 -8.31
CA GLU A 123 4.22 12.26 -7.41
C GLU A 123 5.35 13.16 -7.91
N SER A 124 5.03 14.44 -8.13
CA SER A 124 5.98 15.49 -8.54
C SER A 124 6.86 15.11 -9.74
N CYS A 125 6.34 14.28 -10.64
CA CYS A 125 7.06 13.81 -11.83
C CYS A 125 6.89 14.77 -13.01
N LYS A 126 7.82 14.69 -13.97
CA LYS A 126 7.82 15.47 -15.21
C LYS A 126 7.89 14.55 -16.41
N ASN A 127 7.07 14.84 -17.44
CA ASN A 127 7.04 14.12 -18.69
C ASN A 127 6.76 12.61 -18.49
N VAL A 128 5.51 12.30 -18.13
CA VAL A 128 5.05 10.94 -17.85
C VAL A 128 4.08 10.48 -18.93
N LEU A 129 4.32 9.32 -19.51
CA LEU A 129 3.43 8.63 -20.42
C LEU A 129 2.98 7.30 -19.81
N ILE A 130 1.67 7.09 -19.74
CA ILE A 130 1.07 5.81 -19.35
C ILE A 130 0.16 5.37 -20.47
N GLU A 131 0.46 4.23 -21.09
CA GLU A 131 -0.29 3.72 -22.25
C GLU A 131 -0.45 2.19 -22.22
N GLY A 132 -1.52 1.69 -22.82
CA GLY A 132 -1.76 0.25 -23.02
C GLY A 132 -1.75 -0.57 -21.73
N SER A 133 -1.93 0.07 -20.57
CA SER A 133 -1.78 -0.55 -19.24
C SER A 133 -3.12 -0.73 -18.54
N VAL A 134 -3.20 -1.73 -17.66
CA VAL A 134 -4.41 -2.03 -16.87
C VAL A 134 -4.11 -1.90 -15.39
N PHE A 135 -4.96 -1.18 -14.68
CA PHE A 135 -4.91 -1.00 -13.23
C PHE A 135 -6.22 -1.53 -12.63
N ASP A 136 -6.16 -2.74 -12.07
CA ASP A 136 -7.29 -3.45 -11.44
C ASP A 136 -6.99 -3.57 -9.93
N VAL A 137 -7.39 -2.56 -9.18
CA VAL A 137 -6.99 -2.37 -7.79
C VAL A 137 -8.18 -1.97 -6.91
N GLY A 138 -8.02 -2.05 -5.61
CA GLY A 138 -9.07 -1.75 -4.64
C GLY A 138 -9.09 -0.31 -4.12
N ASP A 139 -8.17 0.53 -4.57
CA ASP A 139 -8.08 1.97 -4.28
C ASP A 139 -7.84 2.72 -5.61
N ASP A 140 -7.21 3.88 -5.62
CA ASP A 140 -7.01 4.66 -6.84
C ASP A 140 -6.21 3.89 -7.90
N GLY A 141 -6.71 3.81 -9.13
CA GLY A 141 -5.99 3.17 -10.24
C GLY A 141 -4.76 3.97 -10.65
N ILE A 142 -4.95 5.26 -10.93
CA ILE A 142 -3.89 6.23 -11.23
C ILE A 142 -4.13 7.47 -10.37
N CYS A 143 -3.16 7.82 -9.56
CA CYS A 143 -3.18 9.00 -8.72
C CYS A 143 -2.04 9.96 -9.11
N ILE A 144 -2.35 11.25 -9.25
CA ILE A 144 -1.36 12.29 -9.54
C ILE A 144 -1.27 13.21 -8.33
N LYS A 145 -0.06 13.31 -7.78
CA LYS A 145 0.24 14.09 -6.58
C LYS A 145 1.32 15.12 -6.85
N SER A 146 1.22 16.26 -6.17
CA SER A 146 2.28 17.26 -6.11
C SER A 146 2.57 17.56 -4.64
N GLY A 147 3.83 17.53 -4.25
CA GLY A 147 4.33 17.96 -2.95
C GLY A 147 5.05 19.29 -3.04
#